data_eeb6890d7daab42708dc2c5af7c219fd
#
_entry.id   eeb6890d7daab42708dc2c5af7c219fd
#
_cell.length_a   1.000
_cell.length_b   1.000
_cell.length_c   1.000
_cell.angle_alpha   90.00
_cell.angle_beta   90.00
_cell.angle_gamma   90.00
#
_symmetry.space_group_name_H-M   'P 1'
#
loop_
_entity.id
_entity.type
_entity.pdbx_description
1 polymer ?
#
loop_
_entity_poly.entity_id
_entity_poly.type
_entity_poly.pdbx_seq_one_letter_code
_entity_poly.pdbx_strand_id
1 'polypeptide(L)'
;MTAPQKVLQPWDDAHFKQFGLKRNVIEPWEDGLRTQLDKAGYEWWYFDTHMDDGTQIVVVFYTKSMIAAKGPLTPFATIEITYPDGRKTEERVDATPSQCRFSTDGCDVKIGPCTVTGDLTNYHIHFQSKNVTAELDLHGTVPSWRPGVGGTLYGDDEAKQFFWLPSVPSGAVRAVVSDHGTTKTYNGSGYHDHNWGNVSIANLVHHWYWGRAQIGPYMIISAWLTAEKQFGFAETPVFMLTKNGKLITGNEDGGLRFTATDKSTDPNTGKPFSATLVYEWESPEGTLYRITFQRERDIAYLKMVDQLPKLMRLGAKLTGKDPSYIRFAGTASIDVIEDGATVERYESPAIWELMHLGKVYPGKFSR
;
A
#
# COMPACT_ATOMS: atom_id res chain seq x y z
N MET A 1 15.96 -18.04 24.57
CA MET A 1 15.39 -17.37 23.37
C MET A 1 16.34 -16.26 23.02
N THR A 2 16.80 -16.17 21.77
CA THR A 2 17.58 -15.02 21.27
C THR A 2 16.74 -13.75 21.35
N ALA A 3 17.34 -12.61 21.66
CA ALA A 3 16.66 -11.33 21.61
C ALA A 3 16.10 -11.06 20.19
N PRO A 4 14.96 -10.35 20.10
CA PRO A 4 14.42 -9.97 18.79
C PRO A 4 15.42 -9.08 18.04
N GLN A 5 15.52 -9.27 16.71
CA GLN A 5 16.30 -8.39 15.85
C GLN A 5 15.65 -7.02 15.74
N LYS A 6 16.45 -5.99 15.50
CA LYS A 6 16.01 -4.59 15.39
C LYS A 6 15.06 -4.36 14.19
N VAL A 7 14.09 -3.47 14.39
CA VAL A 7 13.31 -2.83 13.33
C VAL A 7 13.44 -1.33 13.50
N LEU A 8 13.73 -0.62 12.43
CA LEU A 8 13.95 0.82 12.44
C LEU A 8 13.23 1.46 11.25
N GLN A 9 12.48 2.52 11.51
CA GLN A 9 11.99 3.47 10.52
C GLN A 9 12.79 4.77 10.70
N PRO A 10 13.81 5.03 9.86
CA PRO A 10 14.74 6.13 10.12
C PRO A 10 14.16 7.49 9.75
N TRP A 11 14.45 8.48 10.62
CA TRP A 11 14.12 9.89 10.43
C TRP A 11 15.34 10.81 10.58
N ASP A 12 16.52 10.26 10.87
CA ASP A 12 17.72 11.01 11.14
C ASP A 12 18.53 11.33 9.86
N ASP A 13 19.35 12.38 9.94
CA ASP A 13 20.12 12.90 8.80
C ASP A 13 21.15 11.92 8.27
N ALA A 14 21.65 11.00 9.10
CA ALA A 14 22.63 10.01 8.66
C ALA A 14 22.02 9.06 7.64
N HIS A 15 20.77 8.60 7.90
CA HIS A 15 20.05 7.73 6.97
C HIS A 15 19.58 8.50 5.73
N PHE A 16 19.13 9.76 5.84
CA PHE A 16 18.84 10.57 4.67
C PHE A 16 20.06 10.68 3.75
N LYS A 17 21.23 10.96 4.30
CA LYS A 17 22.49 11.00 3.56
C LYS A 17 22.88 9.64 2.97
N GLN A 18 22.72 8.56 3.74
CA GLN A 18 23.00 7.19 3.30
C GLN A 18 22.23 6.80 2.06
N PHE A 19 20.94 7.18 1.98
CA PHE A 19 20.05 6.89 0.85
C PHE A 19 20.06 7.98 -0.23
N GLY A 20 20.85 9.05 -0.07
CA GLY A 20 20.94 10.16 -1.02
C GLY A 20 19.69 11.04 -1.08
N LEU A 21 18.87 11.01 -0.02
CA LEU A 21 17.58 11.68 0.06
C LEU A 21 17.70 13.08 0.67
N LYS A 22 16.78 13.96 0.28
CA LYS A 22 16.56 15.27 0.93
C LYS A 22 15.38 15.18 1.88
N ARG A 23 15.49 15.68 3.11
CA ARG A 23 14.46 15.54 4.14
C ARG A 23 13.06 16.02 3.70
N ASN A 24 12.98 17.19 3.11
CA ASN A 24 11.71 17.87 2.80
C ASN A 24 11.42 17.97 1.29
N VAL A 25 12.16 17.21 0.48
CA VAL A 25 12.00 17.22 -0.97
C VAL A 25 11.97 15.79 -1.46
N ILE A 26 10.98 15.45 -2.27
CA ILE A 26 10.93 14.20 -3.00
C ILE A 26 11.28 14.53 -4.45
N GLU A 27 12.29 13.84 -4.97
CA GLU A 27 12.80 14.05 -6.32
C GLU A 27 12.27 12.98 -7.28
N PRO A 28 12.06 13.26 -8.57
CA PRO A 28 11.48 12.30 -9.52
C PRO A 28 12.17 10.94 -9.55
N TRP A 29 13.49 10.88 -9.33
CA TRP A 29 14.26 9.65 -9.34
C TRP A 29 13.87 8.70 -8.19
N GLU A 30 13.26 9.19 -7.10
CA GLU A 30 12.80 8.37 -5.98
C GLU A 30 11.66 7.44 -6.40
N ASP A 31 10.90 7.81 -7.43
CA ASP A 31 9.84 7.00 -8.03
C ASP A 31 10.32 6.16 -9.25
N GLY A 32 11.59 6.23 -9.58
CA GLY A 32 12.25 5.36 -10.56
C GLY A 32 12.67 4.03 -9.95
N LEU A 33 13.27 3.15 -10.76
CA LEU A 33 13.80 1.85 -10.32
C LEU A 33 14.84 2.03 -9.19
N ARG A 34 14.62 1.38 -8.05
CA ARG A 34 15.47 1.48 -6.83
C ARG A 34 16.25 0.20 -6.55
N THR A 35 15.82 -0.96 -7.04
CA THR A 35 16.55 -2.22 -6.85
C THR A 35 17.48 -2.51 -8.04
N GLN A 36 18.44 -3.41 -7.82
CA GLN A 36 19.29 -3.93 -8.88
C GLN A 36 18.63 -5.18 -9.45
N LEU A 37 18.29 -5.16 -10.75
CA LEU A 37 17.48 -6.21 -11.39
C LEU A 37 18.19 -7.59 -11.44
N ASP A 38 19.53 -7.62 -11.34
CA ASP A 38 20.37 -8.81 -11.29
C ASP A 38 20.59 -9.37 -9.87
N LYS A 39 20.10 -8.65 -8.85
CA LYS A 39 20.16 -9.06 -7.44
C LYS A 39 18.81 -9.49 -6.89
N ALA A 40 18.85 -9.97 -5.66
CA ALA A 40 17.62 -10.19 -4.90
C ALA A 40 16.92 -8.85 -4.67
N GLY A 41 15.62 -8.81 -4.98
CA GLY A 41 14.79 -7.62 -4.84
C GLY A 41 13.50 -7.75 -5.63
N TYR A 42 12.60 -6.86 -5.37
CA TYR A 42 11.33 -6.69 -6.07
C TYR A 42 10.92 -5.24 -5.98
N GLU A 43 10.16 -4.78 -6.96
CA GLU A 43 9.50 -3.47 -6.95
C GLU A 43 8.12 -3.58 -7.56
N TRP A 44 7.22 -2.68 -7.12
CA TRP A 44 5.95 -2.47 -7.81
C TRP A 44 5.53 -1.00 -7.74
N TRP A 45 4.91 -0.53 -8.81
CA TRP A 45 4.22 0.75 -8.94
C TRP A 45 2.72 0.46 -8.92
N TYR A 46 2.03 0.94 -7.90
CA TYR A 46 0.63 0.67 -7.62
C TYR A 46 -0.22 1.90 -7.88
N PHE A 47 -1.29 1.74 -8.63
CA PHE A 47 -2.27 2.79 -8.95
C PHE A 47 -3.64 2.29 -8.54
N ASP A 48 -4.32 3.04 -7.65
CA ASP A 48 -5.67 2.74 -7.15
C ASP A 48 -6.59 3.92 -7.43
N THR A 49 -7.70 3.67 -8.10
CA THR A 49 -8.64 4.70 -8.53
C THR A 49 -10.06 4.38 -8.14
N HIS A 50 -10.79 5.39 -7.68
CA HIS A 50 -12.20 5.31 -7.33
C HIS A 50 -12.97 6.27 -8.23
N MET A 51 -13.77 5.72 -9.13
CA MET A 51 -14.54 6.49 -10.11
C MET A 51 -15.86 6.99 -9.52
N ASP A 52 -16.36 8.11 -10.05
CA ASP A 52 -17.56 8.79 -9.58
C ASP A 52 -18.82 7.91 -9.65
N ASP A 53 -18.83 6.90 -10.54
CA ASP A 53 -19.92 5.93 -10.65
C ASP A 53 -19.79 4.73 -9.71
N GLY A 54 -18.76 4.70 -8.86
CA GLY A 54 -18.47 3.61 -7.93
C GLY A 54 -17.59 2.50 -8.50
N THR A 55 -17.17 2.58 -9.77
CA THR A 55 -16.18 1.66 -10.35
C THR A 55 -14.81 1.89 -9.70
N GLN A 56 -14.09 0.82 -9.38
CA GLN A 56 -12.72 0.86 -8.89
C GLN A 56 -11.80 0.22 -9.93
N ILE A 57 -10.65 0.85 -10.19
CA ILE A 57 -9.66 0.33 -11.12
C ILE A 57 -8.30 0.35 -10.41
N VAL A 58 -7.67 -0.80 -10.32
CA VAL A 58 -6.32 -0.96 -9.77
C VAL A 58 -5.40 -1.46 -10.86
N VAL A 59 -4.30 -0.73 -11.11
CA VAL A 59 -3.25 -1.14 -12.06
C VAL A 59 -1.94 -1.25 -11.31
N VAL A 60 -1.21 -2.35 -11.52
CA VAL A 60 0.08 -2.54 -10.84
C VAL A 60 1.12 -3.07 -11.82
N PHE A 61 2.31 -2.50 -11.77
CA PHE A 61 3.48 -2.94 -12.53
C PHE A 61 4.49 -3.56 -11.56
N TYR A 62 4.97 -4.76 -11.85
CA TYR A 62 5.87 -5.51 -10.99
C TYR A 62 7.17 -5.88 -11.71
N THR A 63 8.31 -5.69 -11.08
CA THR A 63 9.57 -6.31 -11.53
C THR A 63 9.57 -7.82 -11.27
N LYS A 64 9.07 -8.22 -10.12
CA LYS A 64 8.79 -9.60 -9.69
C LYS A 64 7.83 -9.59 -8.49
N SER A 65 7.30 -10.76 -8.15
CA SER A 65 6.45 -10.91 -6.97
C SER A 65 7.19 -10.54 -5.67
N MET A 66 6.55 -9.79 -4.78
CA MET A 66 7.07 -9.37 -3.49
C MET A 66 7.45 -10.52 -2.54
N ILE A 67 6.91 -11.72 -2.78
CA ILE A 67 7.27 -12.92 -2.01
C ILE A 67 8.41 -13.72 -2.66
N ALA A 68 8.78 -13.42 -3.89
CA ALA A 68 9.80 -14.10 -4.70
C ALA A 68 11.00 -13.21 -5.00
N ALA A 69 11.53 -12.50 -3.99
CA ALA A 69 12.66 -11.56 -4.15
C ALA A 69 13.91 -12.21 -4.76
N LYS A 70 14.16 -13.49 -4.47
CA LYS A 70 15.24 -14.27 -5.06
C LYS A 70 14.81 -14.85 -6.42
N GLY A 71 15.76 -15.06 -7.31
CA GLY A 71 15.51 -15.64 -8.62
C GLY A 71 15.53 -14.61 -9.76
N PRO A 72 15.24 -15.06 -10.98
CA PRO A 72 15.31 -14.20 -12.17
C PRO A 72 14.27 -13.11 -12.15
N LEU A 73 14.48 -12.09 -12.99
CA LEU A 73 13.50 -11.06 -13.28
C LEU A 73 12.28 -11.69 -13.99
N THR A 74 11.09 -11.49 -13.44
CA THR A 74 9.82 -12.02 -13.95
C THR A 74 8.76 -10.91 -13.97
N PRO A 75 8.89 -9.92 -14.87
CA PRO A 75 8.02 -8.76 -14.87
C PRO A 75 6.61 -9.10 -15.32
N PHE A 76 5.64 -8.44 -14.70
CA PHE A 76 4.24 -8.52 -15.10
C PHE A 76 3.48 -7.25 -14.71
N ALA A 77 2.41 -6.97 -15.42
CA ALA A 77 1.45 -5.94 -15.06
C ALA A 77 0.07 -6.57 -14.83
N THR A 78 -0.71 -5.99 -13.93
CA THR A 78 -2.07 -6.43 -13.63
C THR A 78 -3.04 -5.27 -13.67
N ILE A 79 -4.29 -5.56 -14.03
CA ILE A 79 -5.43 -4.67 -13.82
C ILE A 79 -6.55 -5.44 -13.12
N GLU A 80 -7.17 -4.81 -12.14
CA GLU A 80 -8.42 -5.25 -11.52
C GLU A 80 -9.45 -4.13 -11.68
N ILE A 81 -10.62 -4.46 -12.24
CA ILE A 81 -11.75 -3.55 -12.36
C ILE A 81 -12.90 -4.15 -11.55
N THR A 82 -13.36 -3.43 -10.54
CA THR A 82 -14.53 -3.80 -9.74
C THR A 82 -15.66 -2.83 -10.05
N TYR A 83 -16.75 -3.34 -10.60
CA TYR A 83 -17.92 -2.55 -10.97
C TYR A 83 -18.90 -2.38 -9.80
N PRO A 84 -19.78 -1.34 -9.83
CA PRO A 84 -20.75 -1.11 -8.76
C PRO A 84 -21.73 -2.26 -8.54
N ASP A 85 -21.99 -3.07 -9.55
CA ASP A 85 -22.86 -4.26 -9.50
C ASP A 85 -22.15 -5.50 -8.93
N GLY A 86 -20.88 -5.38 -8.52
CA GLY A 86 -20.06 -6.45 -7.96
C GLY A 86 -19.35 -7.33 -8.98
N ARG A 87 -19.55 -7.11 -10.29
CA ARG A 87 -18.74 -7.78 -11.32
C ARG A 87 -17.28 -7.36 -11.20
N LYS A 88 -16.38 -8.28 -11.53
CA LYS A 88 -14.95 -8.06 -11.58
C LYS A 88 -14.36 -8.48 -12.93
N THR A 89 -13.38 -7.71 -13.38
CA THR A 89 -12.51 -8.07 -14.48
C THR A 89 -11.08 -8.02 -13.97
N GLU A 90 -10.35 -9.11 -14.09
CA GLU A 90 -8.96 -9.24 -13.70
C GLU A 90 -8.14 -9.72 -14.88
N GLU A 91 -7.09 -8.99 -15.23
CA GLU A 91 -6.17 -9.34 -16.30
C GLU A 91 -4.72 -9.21 -15.86
N ARG A 92 -3.88 -10.08 -16.42
CA ARG A 92 -2.43 -10.09 -16.16
C ARG A 92 -1.68 -10.20 -17.49
N VAL A 93 -0.62 -9.42 -17.60
CA VAL A 93 0.31 -9.44 -18.73
C VAL A 93 1.69 -9.78 -18.21
N ASP A 94 2.18 -10.97 -18.54
CA ASP A 94 3.55 -11.38 -18.26
C ASP A 94 4.47 -10.96 -19.41
N ALA A 95 5.69 -10.58 -19.11
CA ALA A 95 6.69 -10.18 -20.10
C ALA A 95 8.08 -10.78 -19.82
N THR A 96 8.86 -10.95 -20.87
CA THR A 96 10.28 -11.29 -20.72
C THR A 96 11.08 -10.04 -20.37
N PRO A 97 12.26 -10.16 -19.71
CA PRO A 97 13.11 -9.01 -19.40
C PRO A 97 13.44 -8.11 -20.60
N SER A 98 13.59 -8.70 -21.78
CA SER A 98 13.88 -7.97 -23.03
C SER A 98 12.71 -7.13 -23.56
N GLN A 99 11.50 -7.36 -23.06
CA GLN A 99 10.30 -6.59 -23.41
C GLN A 99 10.01 -5.49 -22.40
N CYS A 100 10.91 -5.28 -21.44
CA CYS A 100 10.71 -4.37 -20.32
C CYS A 100 11.75 -3.24 -20.33
N ARG A 101 11.35 -2.10 -19.75
CA ARG A 101 12.22 -0.97 -19.42
C ARG A 101 11.82 -0.44 -18.05
N PHE A 102 12.82 -0.10 -17.25
CA PHE A 102 12.67 0.52 -15.94
C PHE A 102 13.70 1.64 -15.84
N SER A 103 13.25 2.90 -15.79
CA SER A 103 14.13 4.04 -15.62
C SER A 103 14.54 4.22 -14.17
N THR A 104 15.76 4.65 -13.92
CA THR A 104 16.26 5.05 -12.59
C THR A 104 16.03 6.54 -12.29
N ASP A 105 15.69 7.34 -13.30
CA ASP A 105 15.63 8.79 -13.23
C ASP A 105 14.23 9.32 -12.87
N GLY A 106 13.22 8.45 -12.92
CA GLY A 106 11.83 8.75 -12.60
C GLY A 106 10.94 7.58 -12.97
N CYS A 107 9.64 7.72 -12.74
CA CYS A 107 8.65 6.73 -13.15
C CYS A 107 8.53 6.69 -14.67
N ASP A 108 9.25 5.78 -15.29
CA ASP A 108 9.12 5.38 -16.69
C ASP A 108 9.32 3.87 -16.77
N VAL A 109 8.20 3.16 -16.75
CA VAL A 109 8.14 1.70 -16.69
C VAL A 109 7.40 1.18 -17.91
N LYS A 110 8.01 0.17 -18.56
CA LYS A 110 7.39 -0.61 -19.62
C LYS A 110 7.44 -2.10 -19.29
N ILE A 111 6.31 -2.79 -19.41
CA ILE A 111 6.20 -4.24 -19.25
C ILE A 111 5.35 -4.78 -20.42
N GLY A 112 6.01 -5.35 -21.42
CA GLY A 112 5.33 -5.76 -22.65
C GLY A 112 4.64 -4.58 -23.34
N PRO A 113 3.30 -4.64 -23.57
CA PRO A 113 2.53 -3.53 -24.11
C PRO A 113 2.14 -2.47 -23.06
N CYS A 114 2.23 -2.79 -21.77
CA CYS A 114 1.81 -1.90 -20.69
C CYS A 114 2.90 -0.88 -20.34
N THR A 115 2.52 0.37 -20.11
CA THR A 115 3.46 1.45 -19.77
C THR A 115 2.91 2.36 -18.68
N VAL A 116 3.80 2.96 -17.91
CA VAL A 116 3.50 4.11 -17.07
C VAL A 116 4.63 5.10 -17.11
N THR A 117 4.30 6.39 -17.15
CA THR A 117 5.23 7.52 -17.02
C THR A 117 4.68 8.53 -16.04
N GLY A 118 5.56 9.16 -15.25
CA GLY A 118 5.13 10.17 -14.28
C GLY A 118 6.26 11.04 -13.76
N ASP A 119 5.87 12.20 -13.18
CA ASP A 119 6.76 13.24 -12.69
C ASP A 119 6.49 13.64 -11.23
N LEU A 120 5.87 12.75 -10.43
CA LEU A 120 5.37 12.96 -9.07
C LEU A 120 4.06 13.78 -8.99
N THR A 121 3.61 14.36 -10.08
CA THR A 121 2.36 15.14 -10.14
C THR A 121 1.43 14.59 -11.20
N ASN A 122 1.95 14.32 -12.38
CA ASN A 122 1.17 13.84 -13.52
C ASN A 122 1.65 12.44 -13.89
N TYR A 123 0.71 11.52 -14.05
CA TYR A 123 0.99 10.16 -14.47
C TYR A 123 0.08 9.78 -15.64
N HIS A 124 0.65 9.12 -16.61
CA HIS A 124 -0.07 8.49 -17.70
C HIS A 124 0.17 6.98 -17.64
N ILE A 125 -0.91 6.21 -17.48
CA ILE A 125 -0.90 4.77 -17.33
C ILE A 125 -1.63 4.15 -18.52
N HIS A 126 -0.94 3.29 -19.24
CA HIS A 126 -1.51 2.47 -20.30
C HIS A 126 -1.42 0.99 -19.93
N PHE A 127 -2.55 0.32 -19.89
CA PHE A 127 -2.63 -1.13 -19.72
C PHE A 127 -3.28 -1.75 -20.96
N GLN A 128 -2.69 -2.81 -21.48
CA GLN A 128 -3.24 -3.54 -22.62
C GLN A 128 -3.05 -5.05 -22.45
N SER A 129 -4.16 -5.77 -22.42
CA SER A 129 -4.23 -7.23 -22.50
C SER A 129 -5.01 -7.66 -23.75
N LYS A 130 -5.39 -8.93 -23.82
CA LYS A 130 -6.26 -9.44 -24.87
C LYS A 130 -7.68 -8.86 -24.79
N ASN A 131 -8.21 -8.68 -23.58
CA ASN A 131 -9.60 -8.36 -23.34
C ASN A 131 -9.81 -6.94 -22.79
N VAL A 132 -8.76 -6.33 -22.23
CA VAL A 132 -8.84 -5.02 -21.58
C VAL A 132 -7.78 -4.08 -22.13
N THR A 133 -8.22 -2.87 -22.46
CA THR A 133 -7.32 -1.72 -22.69
C THR A 133 -7.77 -0.60 -21.75
N ALA A 134 -6.83 0.00 -21.04
CA ALA A 134 -7.12 1.11 -20.13
C ALA A 134 -6.07 2.21 -20.30
N GLU A 135 -6.54 3.45 -20.43
CA GLU A 135 -5.75 4.68 -20.39
C GLU A 135 -6.20 5.48 -19.18
N LEU A 136 -5.27 5.78 -18.27
CA LEU A 136 -5.58 6.57 -17.09
C LEU A 136 -4.60 7.78 -17.02
N ASP A 137 -5.15 8.96 -16.88
CA ASP A 137 -4.42 10.18 -16.55
C ASP A 137 -4.70 10.52 -15.08
N LEU A 138 -3.65 10.49 -14.25
CA LEU A 138 -3.71 10.84 -12.82
C LEU A 138 -2.97 12.14 -12.60
N HIS A 139 -3.64 13.13 -11.98
CA HIS A 139 -3.07 14.40 -11.59
C HIS A 139 -3.12 14.57 -10.06
N GLY A 140 -1.95 14.65 -9.42
CA GLY A 140 -1.82 14.81 -7.97
C GLY A 140 -2.37 16.15 -7.47
N THR A 141 -3.21 16.08 -6.44
CA THR A 141 -3.78 17.26 -5.75
C THR A 141 -3.18 17.48 -4.36
N VAL A 142 -2.42 16.51 -3.89
CA VAL A 142 -1.62 16.55 -2.67
C VAL A 142 -0.17 16.24 -3.04
N PRO A 143 0.82 17.00 -2.54
CA PRO A 143 2.23 16.72 -2.83
C PRO A 143 2.65 15.31 -2.45
N SER A 144 3.61 14.76 -3.17
CA SER A 144 4.27 13.49 -2.85
C SER A 144 4.80 13.52 -1.42
N TRP A 145 4.75 12.38 -0.76
CA TRP A 145 5.15 12.26 0.63
C TRP A 145 5.85 10.91 0.87
N ARG A 146 6.73 10.86 1.85
CA ARG A 146 7.29 9.60 2.38
C ARG A 146 7.48 9.65 3.89
N PRO A 147 7.31 8.54 4.62
CA PRO A 147 7.59 8.46 6.05
C PRO A 147 9.11 8.38 6.28
N GLY A 148 9.71 9.44 6.81
CA GLY A 148 11.16 9.48 7.01
C GLY A 148 11.94 9.28 5.71
N VAL A 149 12.83 8.28 5.70
CA VAL A 149 13.54 7.87 4.47
C VAL A 149 12.69 7.04 3.50
N GLY A 150 11.40 6.85 3.78
CA GLY A 150 10.49 6.02 2.99
C GLY A 150 10.63 4.53 3.26
N GLY A 151 11.47 4.10 4.19
CA GLY A 151 11.78 2.70 4.41
C GLY A 151 11.76 2.24 5.85
N THR A 152 11.52 0.94 6.01
CA THR A 152 11.74 0.20 7.26
C THR A 152 12.93 -0.74 7.08
N LEU A 153 13.89 -0.65 7.99
CA LEU A 153 15.12 -1.42 8.02
C LEU A 153 15.01 -2.52 9.08
N TYR A 154 15.44 -3.73 8.72
CA TYR A 154 15.28 -4.91 9.56
C TYR A 154 16.62 -5.62 9.77
N GLY A 155 16.84 -6.10 11.00
CA GLY A 155 18.07 -6.74 11.44
C GLY A 155 18.99 -5.75 12.12
N ASP A 156 19.94 -6.27 12.90
CA ASP A 156 20.90 -5.45 13.63
C ASP A 156 21.91 -4.76 12.70
N ASP A 157 22.09 -5.33 11.49
CA ASP A 157 22.90 -4.81 10.39
C ASP A 157 22.13 -3.91 9.41
N GLU A 158 20.79 -3.75 9.60
CA GLU A 158 19.91 -2.96 8.74
C GLU A 158 19.92 -3.39 7.26
N ALA A 159 20.42 -4.60 6.98
CA ALA A 159 20.65 -5.06 5.61
C ALA A 159 19.36 -5.48 4.88
N LYS A 160 18.29 -5.82 5.61
CA LYS A 160 16.99 -6.19 5.04
C LYS A 160 16.09 -4.96 5.03
N GLN A 161 15.44 -4.70 3.90
CA GLN A 161 14.78 -3.41 3.69
C GLN A 161 13.45 -3.60 2.96
N PHE A 162 12.48 -2.77 3.37
CA PHE A 162 11.23 -2.56 2.65
C PHE A 162 10.91 -1.06 2.64
N PHE A 163 10.72 -0.51 1.45
CA PHE A 163 10.48 0.90 1.21
C PHE A 163 9.10 1.13 0.60
N TRP A 164 8.56 2.31 0.86
CA TRP A 164 7.28 2.77 0.38
C TRP A 164 7.27 4.28 0.17
N LEU A 165 6.89 4.71 -1.03
CA LEU A 165 6.79 6.11 -1.43
C LEU A 165 5.39 6.38 -1.99
N PRO A 166 4.47 7.02 -1.25
CA PRO A 166 3.26 7.62 -1.80
C PRO A 166 3.59 8.80 -2.73
N SER A 167 3.80 8.49 -4.01
CA SER A 167 4.17 9.49 -5.02
C SER A 167 3.00 10.42 -5.35
N VAL A 168 1.76 9.88 -5.35
CA VAL A 168 0.51 10.67 -5.43
C VAL A 168 -0.41 10.25 -4.29
N PRO A 169 -0.35 10.93 -3.11
CA PRO A 169 -1.21 10.61 -1.97
C PRO A 169 -2.70 10.77 -2.28
N SER A 170 -3.06 11.71 -3.13
CA SER A 170 -4.40 11.93 -3.66
C SER A 170 -4.33 12.72 -4.96
N GLY A 171 -5.19 12.38 -5.92
CA GLY A 171 -5.24 13.04 -7.22
C GLY A 171 -6.59 12.90 -7.89
N ALA A 172 -6.79 13.67 -8.97
CA ALA A 172 -7.91 13.52 -9.88
C ALA A 172 -7.52 12.54 -10.99
N VAL A 173 -8.46 11.69 -11.41
CA VAL A 173 -8.25 10.71 -12.47
C VAL A 173 -9.29 10.87 -13.57
N ARG A 174 -8.82 10.81 -14.81
CA ARG A 174 -9.64 10.53 -15.98
C ARG A 174 -9.19 9.20 -16.56
N ALA A 175 -10.12 8.28 -16.81
CA ALA A 175 -9.82 7.00 -17.39
C ALA A 175 -10.70 6.70 -18.61
N VAL A 176 -10.13 6.02 -19.61
CA VAL A 176 -10.85 5.43 -20.73
C VAL A 176 -10.54 3.93 -20.71
N VAL A 177 -11.56 3.11 -20.50
CA VAL A 177 -11.41 1.66 -20.38
C VAL A 177 -12.26 0.96 -21.41
N SER A 178 -11.65 0.05 -22.16
CA SER A 178 -12.35 -0.92 -22.99
C SER A 178 -12.24 -2.29 -22.35
N ASP A 179 -13.35 -2.83 -21.89
CA ASP A 179 -13.46 -4.14 -21.26
C ASP A 179 -14.35 -5.04 -22.14
N HIS A 180 -13.76 -6.12 -22.66
CA HIS A 180 -14.43 -7.04 -23.61
C HIS A 180 -15.16 -6.33 -24.75
N GLY A 181 -14.55 -5.28 -25.31
CA GLY A 181 -15.09 -4.50 -26.41
C GLY A 181 -16.09 -3.39 -26.02
N THR A 182 -16.43 -3.26 -24.75
CA THR A 182 -17.26 -2.15 -24.26
C THR A 182 -16.35 -1.03 -23.72
N THR A 183 -16.41 0.13 -24.36
CA THR A 183 -15.58 1.28 -23.96
C THR A 183 -16.38 2.28 -23.14
N LYS A 184 -15.80 2.72 -22.04
CA LYS A 184 -16.38 3.75 -21.14
C LYS A 184 -15.32 4.72 -20.67
N THR A 185 -15.72 5.99 -20.52
CA THR A 185 -14.90 7.03 -19.90
C THR A 185 -15.36 7.26 -18.46
N TYR A 186 -14.40 7.43 -17.58
CA TYR A 186 -14.62 7.64 -16.16
C TYR A 186 -13.88 8.89 -15.68
N ASN A 187 -14.40 9.55 -14.67
CA ASN A 187 -13.69 10.51 -13.84
C ASN A 187 -13.78 10.04 -12.38
N GLY A 188 -12.84 10.48 -11.57
CA GLY A 188 -12.81 10.08 -10.17
C GLY A 188 -11.54 10.57 -9.45
N SER A 189 -11.23 9.91 -8.35
CA SER A 189 -10.03 10.13 -7.55
C SER A 189 -9.04 8.99 -7.69
N GLY A 190 -7.75 9.28 -7.49
CA GLY A 190 -6.70 8.28 -7.60
C GLY A 190 -5.58 8.48 -6.59
N TYR A 191 -4.77 7.44 -6.51
CA TYR A 191 -3.62 7.29 -5.64
C TYR A 191 -2.52 6.54 -6.39
N HIS A 192 -1.27 6.86 -6.07
CA HIS A 192 -0.12 6.11 -6.56
C HIS A 192 0.94 5.99 -5.48
N ASP A 193 1.47 4.77 -5.34
CA ASP A 193 2.67 4.52 -4.58
C ASP A 193 3.66 3.61 -5.31
N HIS A 194 4.91 3.73 -4.91
CA HIS A 194 6.01 2.89 -5.33
C HIS A 194 6.60 2.16 -4.13
N ASN A 195 6.76 0.85 -4.27
CA ASN A 195 7.25 -0.02 -3.20
C ASN A 195 8.40 -0.88 -3.69
N TRP A 196 9.40 -1.10 -2.83
CA TRP A 196 10.50 -1.98 -3.15
C TRP A 196 11.13 -2.62 -1.91
N GLY A 197 11.80 -3.74 -2.11
CA GLY A 197 12.51 -4.43 -1.05
C GLY A 197 13.55 -5.41 -1.61
N ASN A 198 14.49 -5.80 -0.76
CA ASN A 198 15.61 -6.67 -1.15
C ASN A 198 15.48 -8.12 -0.65
N VAL A 199 14.47 -8.41 0.16
CA VAL A 199 14.13 -9.77 0.61
C VAL A 199 12.61 -9.94 0.58
N SER A 200 12.13 -11.19 0.47
CA SER A 200 10.67 -11.45 0.49
C SER A 200 10.00 -10.73 1.66
N ILE A 201 8.96 -9.94 1.36
CA ILE A 201 8.22 -9.19 2.37
C ILE A 201 7.61 -10.10 3.45
N ALA A 202 7.24 -11.34 3.09
CA ALA A 202 6.74 -12.34 4.03
C ALA A 202 7.78 -12.82 5.06
N ASN A 203 9.06 -12.43 4.91
CA ASN A 203 10.10 -12.66 5.91
C ASN A 203 10.33 -11.44 6.82
N LEU A 204 9.73 -10.30 6.50
CA LEU A 204 9.86 -9.06 7.24
C LEU A 204 8.60 -8.72 8.00
N VAL A 205 7.46 -8.79 7.32
CA VAL A 205 6.17 -8.33 7.82
C VAL A 205 5.26 -9.53 8.07
N HIS A 206 4.63 -9.55 9.25
CA HIS A 206 3.64 -10.53 9.65
C HIS A 206 2.26 -10.16 9.11
N HIS A 207 1.84 -8.92 9.31
CA HIS A 207 0.60 -8.37 8.75
C HIS A 207 0.65 -6.84 8.77
N TRP A 208 -0.22 -6.20 7.97
CA TRP A 208 -0.49 -4.77 8.07
C TRP A 208 -1.95 -4.47 7.80
N TYR A 209 -2.43 -3.42 8.46
CA TYR A 209 -3.58 -2.67 7.99
C TYR A 209 -3.08 -1.51 7.15
N TRP A 210 -3.72 -1.26 6.01
CA TRP A 210 -3.49 -0.09 5.18
C TRP A 210 -4.81 0.48 4.73
N GLY A 211 -4.94 1.80 4.75
CA GLY A 211 -6.12 2.49 4.27
C GLY A 211 -5.84 3.94 3.93
N ARG A 212 -6.61 4.44 3.00
CA ARG A 212 -6.68 5.86 2.68
C ARG A 212 -8.14 6.30 2.62
N ALA A 213 -8.39 7.55 3.03
CA ALA A 213 -9.74 8.12 2.98
C ALA A 213 -9.68 9.64 2.78
N GLN A 214 -10.65 10.14 2.01
CA GLN A 214 -10.99 11.57 1.99
C GLN A 214 -12.18 11.74 2.93
N ILE A 215 -12.03 12.51 4.01
CA ILE A 215 -13.02 12.68 5.06
C ILE A 215 -13.27 14.19 5.23
N GLY A 216 -14.28 14.71 4.52
CA GLY A 216 -14.49 16.16 4.43
C GLY A 216 -13.25 16.86 3.84
N PRO A 217 -12.70 17.91 4.50
CA PRO A 217 -11.49 18.59 4.03
C PRO A 217 -10.19 17.82 4.32
N TYR A 218 -10.27 16.68 5.06
CA TYR A 218 -9.12 15.91 5.47
C TYR A 218 -8.88 14.75 4.51
N MET A 219 -7.61 14.48 4.19
CA MET A 219 -7.16 13.26 3.54
C MET A 219 -6.18 12.55 4.46
N ILE A 220 -6.37 11.25 4.59
CA ILE A 220 -5.52 10.39 5.41
C ILE A 220 -4.95 9.24 4.58
N ILE A 221 -3.68 8.92 4.84
CA ILE A 221 -3.08 7.62 4.56
C ILE A 221 -2.62 7.07 5.90
N SER A 222 -3.02 5.83 6.20
CA SER A 222 -2.62 5.14 7.42
C SER A 222 -2.19 3.72 7.11
N ALA A 223 -1.09 3.28 7.72
CA ALA A 223 -0.72 1.89 7.75
C ALA A 223 -0.15 1.54 9.13
N TRP A 224 -0.46 0.33 9.59
CA TRP A 224 0.11 -0.22 10.81
C TRP A 224 0.71 -1.58 10.49
N LEU A 225 2.04 -1.60 10.37
CA LEU A 225 2.77 -2.81 10.00
C LEU A 225 3.24 -3.50 11.28
N THR A 226 3.02 -4.80 11.37
CA THR A 226 3.57 -5.66 12.42
C THR A 226 4.63 -6.55 11.80
N ALA A 227 5.85 -6.46 12.28
CA ALA A 227 6.97 -7.26 11.81
C ALA A 227 6.82 -8.74 12.17
N GLU A 228 7.55 -9.62 11.49
CA GLU A 228 7.58 -11.06 11.78
C GLU A 228 8.15 -11.37 13.17
N LYS A 229 7.86 -12.58 13.66
CA LYS A 229 8.24 -13.06 15.00
C LYS A 229 9.71 -12.87 15.33
N GLN A 230 10.62 -13.04 14.38
CA GLN A 230 12.06 -12.85 14.59
C GLN A 230 12.43 -11.42 14.96
N PHE A 231 11.58 -10.46 14.63
CA PHE A 231 11.69 -9.05 14.99
C PHE A 231 10.82 -8.69 16.20
N GLY A 232 10.35 -9.68 16.98
CA GLY A 232 9.57 -9.48 18.18
C GLY A 232 8.15 -8.97 17.93
N PHE A 233 7.67 -8.98 16.70
CA PHE A 233 6.41 -8.34 16.26
C PHE A 233 6.43 -6.81 16.50
N ALA A 234 7.59 -6.21 16.27
CA ALA A 234 7.71 -4.75 16.33
C ALA A 234 6.70 -4.09 15.39
N GLU A 235 6.13 -2.99 15.84
CA GLU A 235 5.11 -2.24 15.10
C GLU A 235 5.74 -1.01 14.46
N THR A 236 5.39 -0.74 13.22
CA THR A 236 5.84 0.42 12.44
C THR A 236 4.63 1.18 11.96
N PRO A 237 4.37 2.37 12.54
CA PRO A 237 3.29 3.24 12.10
C PRO A 237 3.67 3.98 10.82
N VAL A 238 2.72 4.12 9.90
CA VAL A 238 2.78 5.06 8.79
C VAL A 238 1.50 5.87 8.81
N PHE A 239 1.63 7.18 8.84
CA PHE A 239 0.48 8.06 9.00
C PHE A 239 0.74 9.41 8.33
N MET A 240 -0.13 9.80 7.43
CA MET A 240 -0.17 11.10 6.79
C MET A 240 -1.55 11.68 6.95
N LEU A 241 -1.65 12.87 7.51
CA LEU A 241 -2.89 13.63 7.61
C LEU A 241 -2.72 14.99 6.93
N THR A 242 -3.65 15.32 6.04
CA THR A 242 -3.73 16.64 5.40
C THR A 242 -5.07 17.28 5.63
N LYS A 243 -5.14 18.63 5.55
CA LYS A 243 -6.38 19.40 5.48
C LYS A 243 -6.31 20.35 4.28
N ASN A 244 -7.29 20.28 3.39
CA ASN A 244 -7.31 21.06 2.14
C ASN A 244 -6.01 20.94 1.32
N GLY A 245 -5.46 19.72 1.21
CA GLY A 245 -4.23 19.41 0.48
C GLY A 245 -2.92 19.84 1.18
N LYS A 246 -2.99 20.44 2.37
CA LYS A 246 -1.80 20.82 3.16
C LYS A 246 -1.52 19.79 4.23
N LEU A 247 -0.26 19.36 4.33
CA LEU A 247 0.19 18.43 5.36
C LEU A 247 0.01 19.03 6.75
N ILE A 248 -0.66 18.28 7.64
CA ILE A 248 -0.75 18.54 9.08
C ILE A 248 0.36 17.78 9.79
N THR A 249 0.48 16.48 9.50
CA THR A 249 1.53 15.62 10.06
C THR A 249 1.82 14.43 9.14
N GLY A 250 3.09 14.01 9.13
CA GLY A 250 3.56 12.73 8.62
C GLY A 250 4.03 11.80 9.73
N ASN A 251 3.68 12.10 10.99
CA ASN A 251 4.11 11.38 12.19
C ASN A 251 5.64 11.43 12.42
N GLU A 252 6.28 12.56 12.10
CA GLU A 252 7.72 12.75 12.27
C GLU A 252 8.15 12.67 13.76
N ASP A 253 7.24 13.06 14.67
CA ASP A 253 7.42 13.04 16.12
C ASP A 253 7.15 11.66 16.74
N GLY A 254 6.62 10.70 15.99
CA GLY A 254 6.29 9.36 16.44
C GLY A 254 5.13 9.31 17.44
N GLY A 255 4.31 10.38 17.54
CA GLY A 255 3.23 10.51 18.53
C GLY A 255 1.94 9.73 18.18
N LEU A 256 1.90 9.02 17.07
CA LEU A 256 0.71 8.25 16.67
C LEU A 256 0.42 7.10 17.62
N ARG A 257 -0.81 7.02 18.11
CA ARG A 257 -1.37 5.88 18.83
C ARG A 257 -2.34 5.12 17.94
N PHE A 258 -2.32 3.80 18.04
CA PHE A 258 -3.20 2.90 17.29
C PHE A 258 -3.91 1.94 18.23
N THR A 259 -5.21 1.80 18.02
CA THR A 259 -6.04 0.82 18.75
C THR A 259 -6.89 0.06 17.76
N ALA A 260 -6.93 -1.26 17.87
CA ALA A 260 -7.71 -2.15 17.04
C ALA A 260 -8.63 -3.01 17.92
N THR A 261 -9.94 -2.82 17.76
CA THR A 261 -10.98 -3.46 18.58
C THR A 261 -11.97 -4.27 17.73
N ASP A 262 -12.96 -4.84 18.38
CA ASP A 262 -14.02 -5.66 17.74
C ASP A 262 -13.41 -6.79 16.90
N LYS A 263 -12.56 -7.57 17.58
CA LYS A 263 -11.77 -8.64 16.95
C LYS A 263 -12.64 -9.82 16.54
N SER A 264 -12.36 -10.33 15.35
CA SER A 264 -13.05 -11.49 14.77
C SER A 264 -12.10 -12.30 13.89
N THR A 265 -12.61 -13.39 13.33
CA THR A 265 -11.87 -14.20 12.37
C THR A 265 -12.64 -14.24 11.07
N ASP A 266 -11.97 -13.91 9.98
CA ASP A 266 -12.58 -13.98 8.64
C ASP A 266 -12.88 -15.46 8.27
N PRO A 267 -14.11 -15.80 7.93
CA PRO A 267 -14.50 -17.20 7.66
C PRO A 267 -13.86 -17.75 6.37
N ASN A 268 -13.48 -16.89 5.43
CA ASN A 268 -12.93 -17.31 4.14
C ASN A 268 -11.43 -17.59 4.24
N THR A 269 -10.68 -16.69 4.91
CA THR A 269 -9.23 -16.79 5.02
C THR A 269 -8.76 -17.45 6.32
N GLY A 270 -9.60 -17.48 7.36
CA GLY A 270 -9.23 -17.94 8.70
C GLY A 270 -8.31 -16.97 9.44
N LYS A 271 -8.17 -15.72 8.95
CA LYS A 271 -7.29 -14.72 9.56
C LYS A 271 -8.01 -13.89 10.60
N PRO A 272 -7.35 -13.56 11.73
CA PRO A 272 -7.88 -12.60 12.68
C PRO A 272 -7.86 -11.20 12.07
N PHE A 273 -8.91 -10.44 12.34
CA PHE A 273 -9.02 -9.02 11.98
C PHE A 273 -9.72 -8.24 13.08
N SER A 274 -9.60 -6.91 13.04
CA SER A 274 -10.35 -5.98 13.88
C SER A 274 -11.32 -5.19 13.02
N ALA A 275 -12.58 -5.08 13.47
CA ALA A 275 -13.62 -4.35 12.74
C ALA A 275 -13.50 -2.83 12.95
N THR A 276 -12.89 -2.40 14.05
CA THR A 276 -12.67 -0.99 14.37
C THR A 276 -11.18 -0.71 14.50
N LEU A 277 -10.68 0.25 13.73
CA LEU A 277 -9.30 0.73 13.78
C LEU A 277 -9.33 2.21 14.15
N VAL A 278 -8.63 2.60 15.21
CA VAL A 278 -8.55 3.98 15.70
C VAL A 278 -7.09 4.44 15.65
N TYR A 279 -6.86 5.54 14.96
CA TYR A 279 -5.58 6.26 14.92
C TYR A 279 -5.76 7.59 15.64
N GLU A 280 -4.90 7.89 16.60
CA GLU A 280 -4.92 9.13 17.36
C GLU A 280 -3.54 9.79 17.30
N TRP A 281 -3.52 11.05 16.89
CA TRP A 281 -2.34 11.89 16.91
C TRP A 281 -2.68 13.24 17.51
N GLU A 282 -1.84 13.72 18.43
CA GLU A 282 -1.99 15.01 19.10
C GLU A 282 -0.94 15.98 18.59
N SER A 283 -1.39 17.14 18.12
CA SER A 283 -0.48 18.18 17.64
C SER A 283 0.29 18.81 18.81
N PRO A 284 1.43 19.48 18.53
CA PRO A 284 2.17 20.22 19.56
C PRO A 284 1.34 21.30 20.27
N GLU A 285 0.30 21.81 19.62
CA GLU A 285 -0.63 22.81 20.17
C GLU A 285 -1.74 22.19 21.04
N GLY A 286 -1.81 20.85 21.15
CA GLY A 286 -2.79 20.14 21.96
C GLY A 286 -4.09 19.77 21.24
N THR A 287 -4.15 19.93 19.92
CA THR A 287 -5.30 19.45 19.13
C THR A 287 -5.15 17.95 18.89
N LEU A 288 -6.13 17.16 19.35
CA LEU A 288 -6.19 15.72 19.12
C LEU A 288 -6.99 15.40 17.86
N TYR A 289 -6.37 14.71 16.91
CA TYR A 289 -7.01 14.15 15.72
C TYR A 289 -7.25 12.66 15.95
N ARG A 290 -8.52 12.26 15.98
CA ARG A 290 -8.93 10.86 16.11
C ARG A 290 -9.59 10.40 14.82
N ILE A 291 -9.00 9.43 14.16
CA ILE A 291 -9.52 8.84 12.93
C ILE A 291 -9.96 7.41 13.22
N THR A 292 -11.21 7.10 12.88
CA THR A 292 -11.79 5.77 13.12
C THR A 292 -12.23 5.16 11.79
N PHE A 293 -11.72 3.97 11.48
CA PHE A 293 -12.26 3.12 10.42
C PHE A 293 -13.18 2.08 11.06
N GLN A 294 -14.45 2.09 10.67
CA GLN A 294 -15.48 1.15 11.14
C GLN A 294 -15.92 0.25 10.00
N ARG A 295 -15.55 -1.06 10.11
CA ARG A 295 -15.93 -2.06 9.11
C ARG A 295 -17.43 -2.36 9.14
N GLU A 296 -18.02 -2.41 7.93
CA GLU A 296 -19.39 -2.89 7.71
C GLU A 296 -19.39 -4.26 7.03
N ARG A 297 -18.57 -4.45 5.99
CA ARG A 297 -18.50 -5.69 5.22
C ARG A 297 -17.14 -5.93 4.58
N ASP A 298 -16.91 -7.15 4.15
CA ASP A 298 -15.80 -7.51 3.26
C ASP A 298 -16.24 -7.34 1.80
N ILE A 299 -15.35 -6.81 0.97
CA ILE A 299 -15.60 -6.62 -0.46
C ILE A 299 -14.69 -7.50 -1.32
N ALA A 300 -13.57 -7.95 -0.78
CA ALA A 300 -12.70 -8.91 -1.44
C ALA A 300 -11.90 -9.70 -0.41
N TYR A 301 -11.55 -10.92 -0.76
CA TYR A 301 -10.53 -11.70 -0.06
C TYR A 301 -9.74 -12.54 -1.06
N LEU A 302 -8.48 -12.81 -0.73
CA LEU A 302 -7.59 -13.62 -1.54
C LEU A 302 -6.70 -14.47 -0.64
N LYS A 303 -6.68 -15.79 -0.89
CA LYS A 303 -5.65 -16.69 -0.37
C LYS A 303 -4.56 -16.82 -1.41
N MET A 304 -3.40 -16.23 -1.19
CA MET A 304 -2.31 -16.23 -2.17
C MET A 304 -1.80 -17.65 -2.46
N VAL A 305 -1.97 -18.58 -1.51
CA VAL A 305 -1.61 -19.99 -1.69
C VAL A 305 -2.45 -20.64 -2.80
N ASP A 306 -3.69 -20.18 -2.99
CA ASP A 306 -4.58 -20.76 -4.00
C ASP A 306 -4.17 -20.40 -5.44
N GLN A 307 -3.36 -19.36 -5.60
CA GLN A 307 -2.77 -18.97 -6.88
C GLN A 307 -1.51 -19.77 -7.24
N LEU A 308 -0.94 -20.52 -6.29
CA LEU A 308 0.26 -21.31 -6.54
C LEU A 308 -0.07 -22.64 -7.26
N PRO A 309 0.86 -23.16 -8.09
CA PRO A 309 0.77 -24.52 -8.62
C PRO A 309 0.60 -25.57 -7.52
N LYS A 310 -0.15 -26.65 -7.76
CA LYS A 310 -0.51 -27.67 -6.76
C LYS A 310 0.67 -28.17 -5.92
N LEU A 311 1.84 -28.38 -6.54
CA LEU A 311 3.04 -28.86 -5.85
C LEU A 311 3.59 -27.80 -4.86
N MET A 312 3.55 -26.53 -5.23
CA MET A 312 4.01 -25.42 -4.38
C MET A 312 3.03 -25.14 -3.22
N ARG A 313 1.73 -25.38 -3.42
CA ARG A 313 0.72 -25.30 -2.33
C ARG A 313 1.03 -26.27 -1.19
N LEU A 314 1.48 -27.48 -1.51
CA LEU A 314 1.87 -28.46 -0.49
C LEU A 314 3.06 -27.97 0.33
N GLY A 315 4.08 -27.42 -0.32
CA GLY A 315 5.22 -26.79 0.34
C GLY A 315 4.82 -25.60 1.23
N ALA A 316 3.95 -24.72 0.75
CA ALA A 316 3.44 -23.58 1.51
C ALA A 316 2.70 -24.03 2.77
N LYS A 317 1.84 -25.08 2.68
CA LYS A 317 1.15 -25.63 3.86
C LYS A 317 2.11 -26.17 4.92
N LEU A 318 3.24 -26.76 4.51
CA LEU A 318 4.25 -27.25 5.46
C LEU A 318 4.96 -26.13 6.22
N THR A 319 5.06 -24.92 5.64
CA THR A 319 5.63 -23.77 6.33
C THR A 319 4.69 -23.19 7.39
N GLY A 320 3.40 -23.52 7.33
CA GLY A 320 2.33 -22.95 8.15
C GLY A 320 2.06 -21.47 7.87
N LYS A 321 2.60 -20.93 6.77
CA LYS A 321 2.27 -19.61 6.25
C LYS A 321 1.19 -19.76 5.17
N ASP A 322 0.11 -19.02 5.31
CA ASP A 322 -1.00 -18.95 4.37
C ASP A 322 -1.29 -17.47 4.11
N PRO A 323 -0.46 -16.80 3.27
CA PRO A 323 -0.63 -15.39 2.99
C PRO A 323 -2.02 -15.10 2.44
N SER A 324 -2.67 -14.10 3.02
CA SER A 324 -4.05 -13.74 2.68
C SER A 324 -4.21 -12.22 2.68
N TYR A 325 -5.08 -11.77 1.80
CA TYR A 325 -5.51 -10.38 1.66
C TYR A 325 -7.01 -10.30 1.93
N ILE A 326 -7.44 -9.29 2.66
CA ILE A 326 -8.85 -8.98 2.91
C ILE A 326 -9.04 -7.50 2.67
N ARG A 327 -10.07 -7.14 1.89
CA ARG A 327 -10.45 -5.75 1.63
C ARG A 327 -11.79 -5.48 2.29
N PHE A 328 -11.81 -4.44 3.10
CA PHE A 328 -12.98 -4.02 3.88
C PHE A 328 -13.64 -2.80 3.24
N ALA A 329 -14.94 -2.68 3.40
CA ALA A 329 -15.70 -1.46 3.18
C ALA A 329 -16.46 -1.10 4.45
N GLY A 330 -16.63 0.19 4.67
CA GLY A 330 -17.32 0.76 5.81
C GLY A 330 -17.19 2.28 5.81
N THR A 331 -17.11 2.85 6.99
CA THR A 331 -16.96 4.29 7.18
C THR A 331 -15.62 4.65 7.78
N ALA A 332 -15.08 5.81 7.39
CA ALA A 332 -13.99 6.48 8.08
C ALA A 332 -14.51 7.81 8.63
N SER A 333 -14.24 8.08 9.90
CA SER A 333 -14.56 9.35 10.54
C SER A 333 -13.30 10.02 11.09
N ILE A 334 -13.33 11.35 11.19
CA ILE A 334 -12.35 12.16 11.90
C ILE A 334 -13.03 13.04 12.91
N ASP A 335 -12.59 12.99 14.16
CA ASP A 335 -12.91 13.94 15.22
C ASP A 335 -11.67 14.81 15.48
N VAL A 336 -11.86 16.13 15.42
CA VAL A 336 -10.87 17.13 15.87
C VAL A 336 -11.28 17.59 17.24
N ILE A 337 -10.42 17.42 18.23
CA ILE A 337 -10.72 17.61 19.64
C ILE A 337 -9.77 18.66 20.21
N GLU A 338 -10.31 19.73 20.75
CA GLU A 338 -9.59 20.80 21.44
C GLU A 338 -10.17 20.97 22.84
N ASP A 339 -9.32 21.08 23.85
CA ASP A 339 -9.73 21.20 25.26
C ASP A 339 -10.75 20.12 25.72
N GLY A 340 -10.61 18.91 25.15
CA GLY A 340 -11.50 17.77 25.43
C GLY A 340 -12.87 17.83 24.76
N ALA A 341 -13.15 18.84 23.93
CA ALA A 341 -14.39 18.97 23.15
C ALA A 341 -14.15 18.72 21.66
N THR A 342 -15.06 18.00 21.01
CA THR A 342 -15.03 17.83 19.54
C THR A 342 -15.46 19.12 18.87
N VAL A 343 -14.53 19.77 18.16
CA VAL A 343 -14.75 21.04 17.43
C VAL A 343 -15.06 20.82 15.95
N GLU A 344 -14.56 19.74 15.34
CA GLU A 344 -14.92 19.31 13.98
C GLU A 344 -15.16 17.81 13.97
N ARG A 345 -16.15 17.40 13.17
CA ARG A 345 -16.41 15.98 12.89
C ARG A 345 -16.86 15.80 11.46
N TYR A 346 -16.23 14.86 10.77
CA TYR A 346 -16.61 14.44 9.41
C TYR A 346 -16.63 12.93 9.33
N GLU A 347 -17.39 12.40 8.39
CA GLU A 347 -17.50 10.97 8.10
C GLU A 347 -17.66 10.77 6.58
N SER A 348 -17.07 9.74 6.05
CA SER A 348 -17.13 9.37 4.63
C SER A 348 -17.08 7.85 4.47
N PRO A 349 -17.66 7.28 3.41
CA PRO A 349 -17.38 5.90 3.04
C PRO A 349 -15.88 5.68 2.83
N ALA A 350 -15.38 4.54 3.24
CA ALA A 350 -13.97 4.20 3.12
C ALA A 350 -13.76 2.72 2.76
N ILE A 351 -12.61 2.47 2.15
CA ILE A 351 -12.10 1.14 1.85
C ILE A 351 -10.69 1.05 2.43
N TRP A 352 -10.41 -0.07 3.10
CA TRP A 352 -9.08 -0.37 3.62
C TRP A 352 -8.82 -1.87 3.56
N GLU A 353 -7.61 -2.28 3.89
CA GLU A 353 -7.19 -3.65 3.74
C GLU A 353 -6.44 -4.19 4.94
N LEU A 354 -6.46 -5.52 5.06
CA LEU A 354 -5.57 -6.31 5.87
C LEU A 354 -4.78 -7.26 4.97
N MET A 355 -3.47 -7.10 4.93
CA MET A 355 -2.56 -8.09 4.38
C MET A 355 -1.99 -8.92 5.52
N HIS A 356 -2.20 -10.23 5.51
CA HIS A 356 -1.72 -11.14 6.54
C HIS A 356 -0.78 -12.19 5.92
N LEU A 357 0.52 -12.02 6.11
CA LEU A 357 1.57 -12.85 5.49
C LEU A 357 2.10 -13.93 6.44
N GLY A 358 2.09 -13.65 7.74
CA GLY A 358 2.64 -14.49 8.78
C GLY A 358 1.75 -15.67 9.20
N LYS A 359 2.24 -16.44 10.15
CA LYS A 359 1.46 -17.50 10.79
C LYS A 359 0.44 -16.91 11.75
N VAL A 360 -0.73 -17.52 11.86
CA VAL A 360 -1.66 -17.18 12.92
C VAL A 360 -1.11 -17.75 14.24
N TYR A 361 -0.99 -16.89 15.25
CA TYR A 361 -0.59 -17.27 16.61
C TYR A 361 -1.82 -17.16 17.53
N PRO A 362 -2.40 -18.31 17.98
CA PRO A 362 -3.56 -18.28 18.85
C PRO A 362 -3.31 -17.43 20.11
N GLY A 363 -4.25 -16.54 20.44
CA GLY A 363 -4.20 -15.69 21.62
C GLY A 363 -3.28 -14.45 21.53
N LYS A 364 -2.48 -14.27 20.46
CA LYS A 364 -1.55 -13.13 20.39
C LYS A 364 -2.17 -11.87 19.72
N PHE A 365 -2.99 -12.06 18.70
CA PHE A 365 -3.65 -10.95 17.98
C PHE A 365 -5.18 -11.01 18.14
N SER A 366 -5.66 -11.89 19.00
CA SER A 366 -7.08 -12.14 19.29
C SER A 366 -7.56 -11.53 20.60
N ARG A 367 -6.76 -10.66 21.23
CA ARG A 367 -7.16 -9.95 22.47
C ARG A 367 -7.22 -8.46 22.24
#